data_4beb7bbecf0a1e879373244da043832c
#
_entry.id   4beb7bbecf0a1e879373244da043832c
#
_cell.length_a   1.000
_cell.length_b   1.000
_cell.length_c   1.000
_cell.angle_alpha   90.00
_cell.angle_beta   90.00
_cell.angle_gamma   90.00
#
_symmetry.space_group_name_H-M   'P 1'
#
loop_
_entity.id
_entity.type
_entity.pdbx_description
1 polymer ?
#
loop_
_entity_poly.entity_id
_entity_poly.type
_entity_poly.pdbx_seq_one_letter_code
_entity_poly.pdbx_strand_id
1 'polypeptide(L)'
;KPATEAKAAAGANQAPFSPLPTLSRFHPNKPTAAIILPHGGPMSEDGKAFDMFSTFMANRGYVVFQPNFRGSSGYGHDFMMQAVGGYGLEMQDDLEDAVKYLVDEKIADPKKVCIVGASYGGYAALMGATKTPDLFQCAISFAGMSDLVQMSKSFRHFTNKNTARKQFGEDKGQLKETSPVRMAEKVKIPVLLIHGDDDTSVPVEQSRLMARALKKHGKNYEYIELEEGTHYLDYLPHRQQTFEAMEKFLQSYLKI
;
A
#
# COMPACT_ATOMS: atom_id res chain seq x y z
N LYS A 1 30.87 -27.65 47.58
CA LYS A 1 30.24 -26.33 47.75
C LYS A 1 29.39 -26.08 46.51
N PRO A 2 28.10 -25.76 46.65
CA PRO A 2 27.20 -25.65 45.51
C PRO A 2 27.30 -24.27 44.83
N ALA A 3 27.09 -24.30 43.52
CA ALA A 3 27.02 -23.12 42.67
C ALA A 3 25.75 -22.32 42.98
N THR A 4 25.89 -21.03 43.08
CA THR A 4 24.83 -20.05 43.32
C THR A 4 24.05 -19.81 42.02
N GLU A 5 22.76 -20.05 42.08
CA GLU A 5 21.80 -19.69 41.03
C GLU A 5 21.74 -18.17 40.88
N ALA A 6 21.97 -17.69 39.67
CA ALA A 6 21.69 -16.31 39.31
C ALA A 6 20.18 -16.16 38.97
N LYS A 7 19.46 -15.44 39.81
CA LYS A 7 18.08 -15.03 39.55
C LYS A 7 18.02 -14.12 38.32
N ALA A 8 17.30 -14.54 37.32
CA ALA A 8 16.92 -13.68 36.20
C ALA A 8 16.01 -12.55 36.73
N ALA A 9 16.41 -11.30 36.50
CA ALA A 9 15.61 -10.14 36.80
C ALA A 9 14.48 -10.05 35.75
N ALA A 10 13.26 -10.36 36.16
CA ALA A 10 12.07 -10.00 35.44
C ALA A 10 11.82 -8.48 35.64
N GLY A 11 11.52 -7.76 34.56
CA GLY A 11 11.05 -6.39 34.64
C GLY A 11 11.75 -5.43 33.69
N ALA A 12 11.73 -5.68 32.39
CA ALA A 12 11.85 -4.60 31.42
C ALA A 12 10.45 -3.98 31.26
N ASN A 13 10.17 -2.91 32.01
CA ASN A 13 9.07 -2.00 31.69
C ASN A 13 9.29 -1.50 30.26
N GLN A 14 8.51 -2.01 29.31
CA GLN A 14 8.37 -1.35 28.03
C GLN A 14 7.71 0.00 28.31
N ALA A 15 8.47 1.06 28.18
CA ALA A 15 7.93 2.40 28.18
C ALA A 15 6.87 2.48 27.07
N PRO A 16 5.70 3.08 27.33
CA PRO A 16 4.71 3.27 26.29
C PRO A 16 5.35 4.05 25.13
N PHE A 17 5.09 3.59 23.91
CA PHE A 17 5.53 4.26 22.68
C PHE A 17 5.18 5.74 22.76
N SER A 18 6.16 6.59 22.94
CA SER A 18 5.94 8.03 22.77
C SER A 18 5.71 8.28 21.28
N PRO A 19 4.60 8.91 20.91
CA PRO A 19 4.37 9.27 19.51
C PRO A 19 5.56 10.10 19.01
N LEU A 20 6.05 9.78 17.82
CA LEU A 20 7.20 10.44 17.23
C LEU A 20 7.00 11.95 17.22
N PRO A 21 7.97 12.76 17.69
CA PRO A 21 7.81 14.23 17.84
C PRO A 21 7.59 14.98 16.52
N THR A 22 7.59 14.28 15.40
CA THR A 22 7.38 14.85 14.07
C THR A 22 5.92 15.13 13.74
N LEU A 23 4.96 14.42 14.32
CA LEU A 23 3.52 14.65 14.09
C LEU A 23 3.01 15.94 14.76
N SER A 24 3.63 16.40 15.85
CA SER A 24 3.23 17.63 16.54
C SER A 24 3.52 18.93 15.77
N ARG A 25 4.27 18.88 14.66
CA ARG A 25 4.61 20.05 13.86
C ARG A 25 3.72 20.29 12.64
N PHE A 26 2.82 19.36 12.30
CA PHE A 26 2.01 19.41 11.09
C PHE A 26 0.52 19.14 11.35
N HIS A 27 -0.03 19.68 12.44
CA HIS A 27 -1.48 19.75 12.53
C HIS A 27 -1.95 20.88 11.61
N PRO A 28 -2.68 20.57 10.54
CA PRO A 28 -3.29 21.62 9.74
C PRO A 28 -4.29 22.39 10.60
N ASN A 29 -4.45 23.69 10.36
CA ASN A 29 -5.41 24.52 11.10
C ASN A 29 -6.86 24.04 11.00
N LYS A 30 -7.15 23.16 10.04
CA LYS A 30 -8.43 22.48 9.81
C LYS A 30 -8.16 21.14 9.13
N PRO A 31 -9.02 20.11 9.33
CA PRO A 31 -8.93 18.86 8.60
C PRO A 31 -8.85 19.10 7.08
N THR A 32 -7.93 18.44 6.42
CA THR A 32 -7.63 18.65 5.01
C THR A 32 -7.58 17.35 4.21
N ALA A 33 -7.32 17.45 2.92
CA ALA A 33 -7.14 16.30 2.05
C ALA A 33 -5.88 15.49 2.44
N ALA A 34 -6.02 14.17 2.54
CA ALA A 34 -4.96 13.26 2.96
C ALA A 34 -4.79 12.08 2.01
N ILE A 35 -3.59 11.55 1.97
CA ILE A 35 -3.21 10.38 1.20
C ILE A 35 -2.59 9.36 2.16
N ILE A 36 -3.13 8.16 2.16
CA ILE A 36 -2.49 6.99 2.77
C ILE A 36 -1.57 6.39 1.71
N LEU A 37 -0.28 6.30 2.03
CA LEU A 37 0.75 5.84 1.12
C LEU A 37 1.46 4.61 1.71
N PRO A 38 0.88 3.39 1.59
CA PRO A 38 1.56 2.17 2.00
C PRO A 38 2.76 1.89 1.09
N HIS A 39 3.89 1.54 1.70
CA HIS A 39 5.11 1.17 0.98
C HIS A 39 5.00 -0.17 0.25
N GLY A 40 5.92 -0.41 -0.66
CA GLY A 40 6.12 -1.70 -1.33
C GLY A 40 6.75 -2.76 -0.42
N GLY A 41 6.92 -3.96 -0.93
CA GLY A 41 7.55 -5.07 -0.21
C GLY A 41 6.65 -6.30 -0.10
N PRO A 42 5.90 -6.57 0.98
CA PRO A 42 5.59 -5.76 2.18
C PRO A 42 6.67 -5.71 3.26
N MET A 43 7.62 -6.65 3.29
CA MET A 43 8.73 -6.69 4.26
C MET A 43 9.78 -5.61 3.96
N SER A 44 9.34 -4.35 3.98
CA SER A 44 10.14 -3.13 3.83
C SER A 44 9.71 -2.14 4.91
N GLU A 45 10.22 -0.92 4.89
CA GLU A 45 9.83 0.13 5.82
C GLU A 45 9.96 1.51 5.17
N ASP A 46 9.11 2.42 5.60
CA ASP A 46 9.27 3.85 5.36
C ASP A 46 10.06 4.49 6.50
N GLY A 47 11.11 5.21 6.15
CA GLY A 47 11.97 5.96 7.07
C GLY A 47 11.92 7.46 6.80
N LYS A 48 12.71 8.20 7.58
CA LYS A 48 12.86 9.65 7.41
C LYS A 48 13.84 9.99 6.28
N ALA A 49 13.63 9.42 5.10
CA ALA A 49 14.42 9.67 3.92
C ALA A 49 13.59 10.36 2.82
N PHE A 50 14.26 10.83 1.78
CA PHE A 50 13.56 11.33 0.60
C PHE A 50 12.81 10.18 -0.07
N ASP A 51 11.51 10.36 -0.21
CA ASP A 51 10.65 9.51 -1.04
C ASP A 51 9.98 10.37 -2.11
N MET A 52 10.02 9.91 -3.34
CA MET A 52 9.56 10.68 -4.49
C MET A 52 8.05 10.85 -4.50
N PHE A 53 7.29 9.79 -4.17
CA PHE A 53 5.83 9.85 -4.16
C PHE A 53 5.31 10.76 -3.05
N SER A 54 5.78 10.55 -1.81
CA SER A 54 5.33 11.36 -0.68
C SER A 54 5.73 12.82 -0.84
N THR A 55 6.96 13.10 -1.29
CA THR A 55 7.45 14.47 -1.53
C THR A 55 6.63 15.17 -2.62
N PHE A 56 6.33 14.46 -3.72
CA PHE A 56 5.51 15.01 -4.80
C PHE A 56 4.11 15.39 -4.32
N MET A 57 3.42 14.49 -3.61
CA MET A 57 2.07 14.72 -3.14
C MET A 57 2.01 15.78 -2.03
N ALA A 58 2.97 15.77 -1.11
CA ALA A 58 3.07 16.80 -0.07
C ALA A 58 3.34 18.19 -0.65
N ASN A 59 4.15 18.30 -1.70
CA ASN A 59 4.37 19.56 -2.41
C ASN A 59 3.11 20.12 -3.07
N ARG A 60 2.12 19.27 -3.38
CA ARG A 60 0.80 19.67 -3.89
C ARG A 60 -0.19 20.03 -2.79
N GLY A 61 0.23 20.01 -1.52
CA GLY A 61 -0.58 20.44 -0.39
C GLY A 61 -1.38 19.32 0.29
N TYR A 62 -1.21 18.06 -0.10
CA TYR A 62 -1.82 16.92 0.58
C TYR A 62 -1.07 16.58 1.87
N VAL A 63 -1.78 16.20 2.91
CA VAL A 63 -1.18 15.43 4.02
C VAL A 63 -0.88 14.03 3.50
N VAL A 64 0.37 13.59 3.62
CA VAL A 64 0.78 12.23 3.23
C VAL A 64 1.15 11.45 4.46
N PHE A 65 0.47 10.33 4.68
CA PHE A 65 0.73 9.43 5.79
C PHE A 65 1.28 8.10 5.26
N GLN A 66 2.50 7.77 5.69
CA GLN A 66 3.23 6.56 5.33
C GLN A 66 3.23 5.61 6.53
N PRO A 67 2.24 4.70 6.64
CA PRO A 67 2.16 3.77 7.76
C PRO A 67 3.13 2.61 7.56
N ASN A 68 3.92 2.30 8.59
CA ASN A 68 4.60 1.02 8.70
C ASN A 68 3.61 0.02 9.33
N PHE A 69 2.84 -0.63 8.47
CA PHE A 69 1.81 -1.61 8.83
C PHE A 69 2.45 -2.93 9.29
N ARG A 70 1.69 -3.79 9.96
CA ARG A 70 2.14 -5.14 10.34
C ARG A 70 2.73 -5.87 9.13
N GLY A 71 3.90 -6.47 9.29
CA GLY A 71 4.67 -7.03 8.18
C GLY A 71 5.81 -6.16 7.70
N SER A 72 5.87 -4.88 8.11
CA SER A 72 7.01 -4.01 7.81
C SER A 72 8.27 -4.46 8.56
N SER A 73 9.44 -4.22 7.96
CA SER A 73 10.75 -4.40 8.62
C SER A 73 11.00 -3.31 9.68
N GLY A 74 12.10 -3.39 10.41
CA GLY A 74 12.53 -2.37 11.38
C GLY A 74 11.87 -2.42 12.76
N TYR A 75 10.78 -3.19 12.93
CA TYR A 75 10.00 -3.32 14.18
C TYR A 75 10.15 -4.69 14.86
N GLY A 76 11.14 -5.46 14.47
CA GLY A 76 11.43 -6.78 15.00
C GLY A 76 10.86 -7.93 14.15
N HIS A 77 11.38 -9.14 14.41
CA HIS A 77 11.09 -10.32 13.59
C HIS A 77 9.59 -10.68 13.59
N ASP A 78 8.96 -10.72 14.77
CA ASP A 78 7.56 -11.14 14.91
C ASP A 78 6.59 -10.17 14.21
N PHE A 79 6.90 -8.88 14.23
CA PHE A 79 6.13 -7.87 13.50
C PHE A 79 6.26 -8.06 11.98
N MET A 80 7.48 -8.26 11.49
CA MET A 80 7.75 -8.48 10.07
C MET A 80 7.13 -9.80 9.57
N MET A 81 7.13 -10.85 10.39
CA MET A 81 6.59 -12.15 10.00
C MET A 81 5.07 -12.16 9.84
N GLN A 82 4.35 -11.15 10.31
CA GLN A 82 2.92 -10.99 10.07
C GLN A 82 2.59 -10.70 8.58
N ALA A 83 3.59 -10.36 7.76
CA ALA A 83 3.42 -10.31 6.32
C ALA A 83 3.19 -11.69 5.67
N VAL A 84 3.66 -12.76 6.33
CA VAL A 84 3.55 -14.12 5.76
C VAL A 84 2.10 -14.59 5.78
N GLY A 85 1.52 -14.71 4.58
CA GLY A 85 0.11 -15.06 4.41
C GLY A 85 -0.88 -13.97 4.81
N GLY A 86 -0.41 -12.77 5.19
CA GLY A 86 -1.24 -11.65 5.69
C GLY A 86 -1.80 -10.72 4.61
N TYR A 87 -1.64 -11.05 3.33
CA TYR A 87 -2.09 -10.20 2.23
C TYR A 87 -3.61 -9.96 2.27
N GLY A 88 -4.02 -8.69 2.38
CA GLY A 88 -5.42 -8.26 2.44
C GLY A 88 -6.13 -8.52 3.77
N LEU A 89 -5.42 -9.02 4.77
CA LEU A 89 -5.89 -9.25 6.14
C LEU A 89 -5.44 -8.11 7.06
N GLU A 90 -4.74 -8.45 8.15
CA GLU A 90 -4.36 -7.49 9.20
C GLU A 90 -3.50 -6.33 8.69
N MET A 91 -2.66 -6.57 7.67
CA MET A 91 -1.89 -5.50 7.01
C MET A 91 -2.82 -4.44 6.38
N GLN A 92 -3.97 -4.87 5.84
CA GLN A 92 -4.96 -3.96 5.27
C GLN A 92 -5.75 -3.25 6.36
N ASP A 93 -6.06 -3.93 7.47
CA ASP A 93 -6.77 -3.34 8.60
C ASP A 93 -5.95 -2.19 9.23
N ASP A 94 -4.62 -2.30 9.26
CA ASP A 94 -3.73 -1.22 9.73
C ASP A 94 -3.82 0.05 8.86
N LEU A 95 -4.12 -0.09 7.57
CA LEU A 95 -4.34 1.06 6.68
C LEU A 95 -5.70 1.72 6.93
N GLU A 96 -6.70 0.94 7.29
CA GLU A 96 -8.01 1.44 7.73
C GLU A 96 -7.89 2.18 9.06
N ASP A 97 -7.14 1.64 10.01
CA ASP A 97 -6.82 2.29 11.29
C ASP A 97 -5.99 3.58 11.10
N ALA A 98 -5.11 3.63 10.09
CA ALA A 98 -4.38 4.84 9.73
C ALA A 98 -5.33 5.97 9.28
N VAL A 99 -6.35 5.68 8.48
CA VAL A 99 -7.38 6.67 8.10
C VAL A 99 -8.13 7.14 9.33
N LYS A 100 -8.59 6.19 10.17
CA LYS A 100 -9.32 6.50 11.39
C LYS A 100 -8.51 7.40 12.31
N TYR A 101 -7.24 7.08 12.53
CA TYR A 101 -6.33 7.91 13.32
C TYR A 101 -6.25 9.35 12.79
N LEU A 102 -6.04 9.55 11.48
CA LEU A 102 -5.96 10.89 10.91
C LEU A 102 -7.26 11.68 11.05
N VAL A 103 -8.42 11.01 10.99
CA VAL A 103 -9.73 11.63 11.15
C VAL A 103 -9.99 11.98 12.63
N ASP A 104 -9.73 11.07 13.56
CA ASP A 104 -9.94 11.25 15.00
C ASP A 104 -9.05 12.40 15.54
N GLU A 105 -7.79 12.48 15.05
CA GLU A 105 -6.85 13.57 15.35
C GLU A 105 -7.17 14.88 14.60
N LYS A 106 -8.25 14.92 13.79
CA LYS A 106 -8.65 16.11 13.01
C LYS A 106 -7.59 16.60 12.02
N ILE A 107 -6.74 15.69 11.56
CA ILE A 107 -5.73 15.96 10.53
C ILE A 107 -6.36 15.85 9.14
N ALA A 108 -7.14 14.78 8.90
CA ALA A 108 -7.81 14.54 7.62
C ALA A 108 -9.33 14.78 7.67
N ASP A 109 -9.86 15.32 6.60
CA ASP A 109 -11.30 15.32 6.34
C ASP A 109 -11.70 13.91 5.87
N PRO A 110 -12.63 13.19 6.55
CA PRO A 110 -13.03 11.84 6.19
C PRO A 110 -13.60 11.72 4.76
N LYS A 111 -14.03 12.83 4.17
CA LYS A 111 -14.51 12.91 2.79
C LYS A 111 -13.41 13.24 1.78
N LYS A 112 -12.16 13.33 2.23
CA LYS A 112 -11.02 13.75 1.42
C LYS A 112 -9.79 12.89 1.70
N VAL A 113 -9.94 11.56 1.66
CA VAL A 113 -8.84 10.61 1.82
C VAL A 113 -8.72 9.74 0.58
N CYS A 114 -7.55 9.68 -0.05
CA CYS A 114 -7.23 8.72 -1.10
C CYS A 114 -6.15 7.75 -0.62
N ILE A 115 -6.07 6.58 -1.25
CA ILE A 115 -5.00 5.61 -1.04
C ILE A 115 -4.16 5.51 -2.32
N VAL A 116 -2.84 5.63 -2.17
CA VAL A 116 -1.88 5.61 -3.28
C VAL A 116 -0.75 4.67 -2.91
N GLY A 117 -0.30 3.83 -3.81
CA GLY A 117 0.84 2.98 -3.51
C GLY A 117 1.45 2.32 -4.74
N ALA A 118 2.66 1.78 -4.55
CA ALA A 118 3.42 1.09 -5.57
C ALA A 118 3.70 -0.36 -5.16
N SER A 119 3.72 -1.29 -6.12
CA SER A 119 4.02 -2.70 -5.87
C SER A 119 3.04 -3.33 -4.86
N TYR A 120 3.51 -3.82 -3.71
CA TYR A 120 2.61 -4.23 -2.62
C TYR A 120 1.68 -3.06 -2.21
N GLY A 121 2.19 -1.83 -2.09
CA GLY A 121 1.36 -0.66 -1.81
C GLY A 121 0.29 -0.41 -2.88
N GLY A 122 0.58 -0.70 -4.14
CA GLY A 122 -0.38 -0.67 -5.24
C GLY A 122 -1.48 -1.74 -5.09
N TYR A 123 -1.12 -2.94 -4.63
CA TYR A 123 -2.07 -3.97 -4.23
C TYR A 123 -2.95 -3.49 -3.06
N ALA A 124 -2.35 -2.90 -2.03
CA ALA A 124 -3.05 -2.38 -0.87
C ALA A 124 -4.04 -1.25 -1.25
N ALA A 125 -3.68 -0.40 -2.23
CA ALA A 125 -4.58 0.60 -2.78
C ALA A 125 -5.80 -0.03 -3.48
N LEU A 126 -5.59 -1.09 -4.25
CA LEU A 126 -6.69 -1.85 -4.88
C LEU A 126 -7.56 -2.59 -3.85
N MET A 127 -6.93 -3.12 -2.79
CA MET A 127 -7.68 -3.72 -1.67
C MET A 127 -8.54 -2.67 -0.96
N GLY A 128 -8.02 -1.47 -0.69
CA GLY A 128 -8.81 -0.35 -0.14
C GLY A 128 -10.01 -0.01 -1.02
N ALA A 129 -9.82 0.02 -2.36
CA ALA A 129 -10.90 0.28 -3.31
C ALA A 129 -11.97 -0.82 -3.37
N THR A 130 -11.64 -2.06 -2.96
CA THR A 130 -12.53 -3.22 -3.08
C THR A 130 -13.08 -3.73 -1.74
N LYS A 131 -12.25 -3.73 -0.67
CA LYS A 131 -12.63 -4.20 0.67
C LYS A 131 -13.39 -3.11 1.43
N THR A 132 -12.90 -1.87 1.40
CA THR A 132 -13.45 -0.72 2.13
C THR A 132 -13.65 0.50 1.25
N PRO A 133 -14.44 0.38 0.15
CA PRO A 133 -14.60 1.44 -0.85
C PRO A 133 -15.25 2.71 -0.30
N ASP A 134 -15.91 2.65 0.85
CA ASP A 134 -16.55 3.82 1.47
C ASP A 134 -15.56 4.65 2.32
N LEU A 135 -14.35 4.14 2.55
CA LEU A 135 -13.33 4.81 3.35
C LEU A 135 -12.51 5.81 2.53
N PHE A 136 -12.43 5.60 1.22
CA PHE A 136 -11.58 6.40 0.32
C PHE A 136 -12.40 7.12 -0.75
N GLN A 137 -11.87 8.24 -1.23
CA GLN A 137 -12.43 8.99 -2.36
C GLN A 137 -11.81 8.59 -3.70
N CYS A 138 -10.60 8.07 -3.68
CA CYS A 138 -9.93 7.55 -4.86
C CYS A 138 -8.81 6.58 -4.49
N ALA A 139 -8.38 5.78 -5.46
CA ALA A 139 -7.23 4.87 -5.32
C ALA A 139 -6.30 4.98 -6.53
N ILE A 140 -4.98 4.98 -6.28
CA ILE A 140 -3.95 4.94 -7.32
C ILE A 140 -3.05 3.74 -7.06
N SER A 141 -2.92 2.87 -8.05
CA SER A 141 -2.06 1.69 -8.02
C SER A 141 -0.99 1.79 -9.10
N PHE A 142 0.27 1.94 -8.70
CA PHE A 142 1.42 1.82 -9.56
C PHE A 142 2.02 0.42 -9.44
N ALA A 143 2.15 -0.30 -10.55
CA ALA A 143 2.75 -1.64 -10.61
C ALA A 143 2.20 -2.62 -9.55
N GLY A 144 0.89 -2.50 -9.23
CA GLY A 144 0.25 -3.28 -8.16
C GLY A 144 -0.25 -4.65 -8.62
N MET A 145 -0.33 -5.59 -7.68
CA MET A 145 -0.94 -6.91 -7.89
C MET A 145 -2.46 -6.81 -7.80
N SER A 146 -3.18 -7.63 -8.57
CA SER A 146 -4.65 -7.69 -8.52
C SER A 146 -5.20 -9.12 -8.38
N ASP A 147 -4.49 -10.13 -8.86
CA ASP A 147 -4.81 -11.55 -8.70
C ASP A 147 -3.65 -12.27 -8.00
N LEU A 148 -3.77 -12.47 -6.69
CA LEU A 148 -2.74 -13.14 -5.89
C LEU A 148 -2.55 -14.61 -6.29
N VAL A 149 -3.61 -15.28 -6.77
CA VAL A 149 -3.51 -16.67 -7.26
C VAL A 149 -2.69 -16.74 -8.52
N GLN A 150 -2.88 -15.79 -9.44
CA GLN A 150 -2.06 -15.71 -10.65
C GLN A 150 -0.63 -15.30 -10.31
N MET A 151 -0.46 -14.30 -9.43
CA MET A 151 0.86 -13.85 -8.99
C MET A 151 1.65 -14.98 -8.34
N SER A 152 1.04 -15.81 -7.48
CA SER A 152 1.72 -16.96 -6.85
C SER A 152 2.24 -17.99 -7.86
N LYS A 153 1.62 -18.09 -9.05
CA LYS A 153 2.07 -18.97 -10.12
C LYS A 153 3.28 -18.41 -10.87
N SER A 154 3.42 -17.09 -10.97
CA SER A 154 4.56 -16.46 -11.64
C SER A 154 5.88 -16.73 -10.91
N PHE A 155 5.84 -16.95 -9.59
CA PHE A 155 7.03 -17.30 -8.79
C PHE A 155 7.73 -18.60 -9.21
N ARG A 156 7.09 -19.46 -10.03
CA ARG A 156 7.75 -20.69 -10.53
C ARG A 156 9.05 -20.42 -11.28
N HIS A 157 9.20 -19.23 -11.82
CA HIS A 157 10.37 -18.79 -12.58
C HIS A 157 11.44 -18.11 -11.72
N PHE A 158 11.17 -17.88 -10.43
CA PHE A 158 12.11 -17.24 -9.52
C PHE A 158 13.03 -18.29 -8.86
N THR A 159 14.29 -17.90 -8.64
CA THR A 159 15.28 -18.76 -7.97
C THR A 159 14.84 -19.13 -6.55
N ASN A 160 14.19 -18.19 -5.84
CA ASN A 160 13.70 -18.36 -4.46
C ASN A 160 12.19 -18.66 -4.38
N LYS A 161 11.64 -19.33 -5.39
CA LYS A 161 10.19 -19.61 -5.54
C LYS A 161 9.49 -20.15 -4.29
N ASN A 162 10.18 -20.99 -3.51
CA ASN A 162 9.57 -21.59 -2.32
C ASN A 162 9.42 -20.56 -1.20
N THR A 163 10.39 -19.67 -1.02
CA THR A 163 10.32 -18.56 -0.06
C THR A 163 9.23 -17.57 -0.46
N ALA A 164 9.21 -17.17 -1.73
CA ALA A 164 8.18 -16.27 -2.25
C ALA A 164 6.76 -16.83 -2.07
N ARG A 165 6.56 -18.12 -2.35
CA ARG A 165 5.26 -18.78 -2.14
C ARG A 165 4.85 -18.81 -0.66
N LYS A 166 5.78 -19.15 0.23
CA LYS A 166 5.50 -19.14 1.68
C LYS A 166 5.13 -17.74 2.16
N GLN A 167 5.84 -16.71 1.69
CA GLN A 167 5.53 -15.33 2.02
C GLN A 167 4.11 -14.93 1.59
N PHE A 168 3.70 -15.32 0.39
CA PHE A 168 2.33 -15.08 -0.11
C PHE A 168 1.25 -15.82 0.67
N GLY A 169 1.58 -16.95 1.27
CA GLY A 169 0.64 -17.89 1.85
C GLY A 169 0.27 -19.02 0.88
N GLU A 170 -0.10 -20.16 1.43
CA GLU A 170 -0.41 -21.39 0.67
C GLU A 170 -1.92 -21.63 0.54
N ASP A 171 -2.74 -20.90 1.28
CA ASP A 171 -4.20 -21.03 1.21
C ASP A 171 -4.75 -20.32 -0.03
N LYS A 172 -5.08 -21.14 -1.04
CA LYS A 172 -5.66 -20.65 -2.29
C LYS A 172 -7.06 -20.04 -2.12
N GLY A 173 -7.79 -20.43 -1.08
CA GLY A 173 -9.09 -19.86 -0.76
C GLY A 173 -8.90 -18.40 -0.35
N GLN A 174 -8.06 -18.16 0.65
CA GLN A 174 -7.68 -16.83 1.10
C GLN A 174 -7.12 -15.97 -0.04
N LEU A 175 -6.17 -16.49 -0.82
CA LEU A 175 -5.61 -15.74 -1.95
C LEU A 175 -6.66 -15.31 -2.97
N LYS A 176 -7.74 -16.09 -3.16
CA LYS A 176 -8.86 -15.70 -4.01
C LYS A 176 -9.68 -14.59 -3.37
N GLU A 177 -9.99 -14.71 -2.10
CA GLU A 177 -10.80 -13.76 -1.34
C GLU A 177 -10.11 -12.42 -1.17
N THR A 178 -8.78 -12.41 -1.11
CA THR A 178 -7.97 -11.21 -1.00
C THR A 178 -7.36 -10.75 -2.34
N SER A 179 -7.93 -11.16 -3.46
CA SER A 179 -7.54 -10.70 -4.81
C SER A 179 -8.48 -9.59 -5.29
N PRO A 180 -8.03 -8.32 -5.40
CA PRO A 180 -8.88 -7.18 -5.80
C PRO A 180 -9.66 -7.40 -7.10
N VAL A 181 -9.06 -8.06 -8.09
CA VAL A 181 -9.71 -8.34 -9.38
C VAL A 181 -11.01 -9.13 -9.24
N ARG A 182 -11.13 -9.95 -8.19
CA ARG A 182 -12.31 -10.78 -7.92
C ARG A 182 -13.41 -10.04 -7.18
N MET A 183 -13.10 -8.85 -6.70
CA MET A 183 -14.00 -7.97 -5.97
C MET A 183 -14.25 -6.65 -6.73
N ALA A 184 -13.89 -6.59 -8.00
CA ALA A 184 -13.99 -5.37 -8.80
C ALA A 184 -15.42 -4.81 -8.87
N GLU A 185 -16.44 -5.64 -8.73
CA GLU A 185 -17.85 -5.20 -8.64
C GLU A 185 -18.14 -4.34 -7.42
N LYS A 186 -17.36 -4.48 -6.34
CA LYS A 186 -17.52 -3.71 -5.09
C LYS A 186 -16.94 -2.30 -5.17
N VAL A 187 -16.09 -2.02 -6.17
CA VAL A 187 -15.46 -0.70 -6.33
C VAL A 187 -16.52 0.38 -6.51
N LYS A 188 -16.44 1.43 -5.71
CA LYS A 188 -17.37 2.59 -5.74
C LYS A 188 -16.64 3.89 -6.10
N ILE A 189 -15.34 3.91 -5.98
CA ILE A 189 -14.46 5.08 -6.14
C ILE A 189 -13.68 5.01 -7.45
N PRO A 190 -13.24 6.13 -8.00
CA PRO A 190 -12.35 6.15 -9.17
C PRO A 190 -11.01 5.49 -8.85
N VAL A 191 -10.46 4.76 -9.82
CA VAL A 191 -9.20 4.03 -9.71
C VAL A 191 -8.27 4.42 -10.86
N LEU A 192 -7.03 4.82 -10.54
CA LEU A 192 -5.97 5.00 -11.53
C LEU A 192 -5.00 3.81 -11.44
N LEU A 193 -4.79 3.13 -12.56
CA LEU A 193 -3.82 2.06 -12.73
C LEU A 193 -2.68 2.57 -13.61
N ILE A 194 -1.42 2.41 -13.16
CA ILE A 194 -0.23 2.73 -13.95
C ILE A 194 0.72 1.55 -13.85
N HIS A 195 1.25 1.06 -14.98
CA HIS A 195 2.14 -0.11 -14.98
C HIS A 195 3.10 -0.07 -16.17
N GLY A 196 4.34 -0.44 -15.96
CA GLY A 196 5.31 -0.66 -17.03
C GLY A 196 5.10 -2.02 -17.70
N ASP A 197 5.16 -2.10 -19.01
CA ASP A 197 4.90 -3.35 -19.75
C ASP A 197 6.08 -4.32 -19.72
N ASP A 198 7.30 -3.84 -19.37
CA ASP A 198 8.50 -4.66 -19.15
C ASP A 198 8.80 -4.89 -17.65
N ASP A 199 7.77 -4.85 -16.81
CA ASP A 199 7.88 -5.10 -15.38
C ASP A 199 8.13 -6.60 -15.11
N THR A 200 9.34 -6.93 -14.66
CA THR A 200 9.77 -8.28 -14.31
C THR A 200 9.47 -8.69 -12.86
N SER A 201 9.08 -7.75 -12.00
CA SER A 201 8.75 -7.98 -10.59
C SER A 201 7.27 -8.32 -10.41
N VAL A 202 6.40 -7.48 -10.95
CA VAL A 202 4.95 -7.68 -11.00
C VAL A 202 4.51 -7.63 -12.46
N PRO A 203 4.13 -8.76 -13.07
CA PRO A 203 3.75 -8.77 -14.49
C PRO A 203 2.62 -7.77 -14.79
N VAL A 204 2.77 -6.97 -15.84
CA VAL A 204 1.79 -5.96 -16.30
C VAL A 204 0.38 -6.55 -16.46
N GLU A 205 0.27 -7.85 -16.70
CA GLU A 205 -0.99 -8.57 -16.77
C GLU A 205 -1.85 -8.40 -15.49
N GLN A 206 -1.24 -8.11 -14.34
CA GLN A 206 -1.97 -7.82 -13.11
C GLN A 206 -2.85 -6.56 -13.27
N SER A 207 -2.31 -5.47 -13.81
CA SER A 207 -3.08 -4.26 -14.09
C SER A 207 -4.04 -4.42 -15.27
N ARG A 208 -3.65 -5.15 -16.31
CA ARG A 208 -4.55 -5.48 -17.43
C ARG A 208 -5.78 -6.27 -16.98
N LEU A 209 -5.59 -7.25 -16.06
CA LEU A 209 -6.70 -8.01 -15.46
C LEU A 209 -7.64 -7.10 -14.68
N MET A 210 -7.09 -6.24 -13.82
CA MET A 210 -7.90 -5.31 -13.04
C MET A 210 -8.66 -4.33 -13.93
N ALA A 211 -8.02 -3.74 -14.93
CA ALA A 211 -8.67 -2.84 -15.89
C ALA A 211 -9.84 -3.53 -16.63
N ARG A 212 -9.64 -4.77 -17.09
CA ARG A 212 -10.74 -5.56 -17.71
C ARG A 212 -11.89 -5.82 -16.74
N ALA A 213 -11.59 -6.14 -15.48
CA ALA A 213 -12.61 -6.38 -14.46
C ALA A 213 -13.38 -5.10 -14.12
N LEU A 214 -12.70 -3.96 -13.94
CA LEU A 214 -13.32 -2.67 -13.72
C LEU A 214 -14.23 -2.27 -14.89
N LYS A 215 -13.74 -2.42 -16.13
CA LYS A 215 -14.53 -2.20 -17.35
C LYS A 215 -15.78 -3.08 -17.40
N LYS A 216 -15.64 -4.37 -17.13
CA LYS A 216 -16.76 -5.33 -17.11
C LYS A 216 -17.88 -4.93 -16.15
N HIS A 217 -17.51 -4.35 -15.00
CA HIS A 217 -18.46 -3.91 -13.97
C HIS A 217 -18.84 -2.43 -14.09
N GLY A 218 -18.49 -1.72 -15.18
CA GLY A 218 -18.86 -0.32 -15.45
C GLY A 218 -18.27 0.64 -14.42
N LYS A 219 -17.08 0.36 -13.88
CA LYS A 219 -16.43 1.18 -12.86
C LYS A 219 -15.68 2.36 -13.47
N ASN A 220 -15.56 3.45 -12.69
CA ASN A 220 -14.75 4.60 -13.09
C ASN A 220 -13.28 4.28 -12.89
N TYR A 221 -12.49 4.21 -13.95
CA TYR A 221 -11.07 3.96 -13.88
C TYR A 221 -10.31 4.59 -15.05
N GLU A 222 -9.03 4.86 -14.81
CA GLU A 222 -8.05 5.22 -15.84
C GLU A 222 -6.94 4.14 -15.82
N TYR A 223 -6.40 3.81 -16.98
CA TYR A 223 -5.28 2.87 -17.11
C TYR A 223 -4.22 3.44 -18.03
N ILE A 224 -2.99 3.47 -17.54
CA ILE A 224 -1.81 3.91 -18.27
C ILE A 224 -0.80 2.78 -18.26
N GLU A 225 -0.42 2.32 -19.44
CA GLU A 225 0.67 1.39 -19.66
C GLU A 225 1.88 2.18 -20.14
N LEU A 226 3.02 2.02 -19.45
CA LEU A 226 4.27 2.68 -19.80
C LEU A 226 5.05 1.74 -20.71
N GLU A 227 5.19 2.11 -21.99
CA GLU A 227 5.89 1.31 -23.01
C GLU A 227 7.37 1.16 -22.63
N GLU A 228 7.90 -0.07 -22.66
CA GLU A 228 9.25 -0.43 -22.16
C GLU A 228 9.49 -0.01 -20.68
N GLY A 229 8.41 0.20 -19.92
CA GLY A 229 8.49 0.59 -18.52
C GLY A 229 8.79 -0.59 -17.61
N THR A 230 9.74 -0.41 -16.70
CA THR A 230 10.10 -1.41 -15.68
C THR A 230 9.25 -1.29 -14.42
N HIS A 231 9.59 -2.07 -13.37
CA HIS A 231 8.98 -1.95 -12.04
C HIS A 231 9.28 -0.61 -11.36
N TYR A 232 10.28 0.11 -11.84
CA TYR A 232 10.78 1.34 -11.24
C TYR A 232 10.61 2.52 -12.19
N LEU A 233 10.52 3.73 -11.64
CA LEU A 233 10.45 4.97 -12.41
C LEU A 233 11.86 5.52 -12.70
N ASP A 234 12.74 4.69 -13.26
CA ASP A 234 14.14 5.08 -13.55
C ASP A 234 14.24 6.01 -14.75
N TYR A 235 13.36 5.82 -15.74
CA TYR A 235 13.33 6.61 -16.96
C TYR A 235 12.52 7.89 -16.75
N LEU A 236 13.14 9.06 -17.04
CA LEU A 236 12.54 10.37 -16.78
C LEU A 236 11.17 10.58 -17.46
N PRO A 237 10.95 10.22 -18.74
CA PRO A 237 9.64 10.36 -19.38
C PRO A 237 8.54 9.56 -18.69
N HIS A 238 8.81 8.32 -18.23
CA HIS A 238 7.83 7.52 -17.46
C HIS A 238 7.51 8.16 -16.13
N ARG A 239 8.52 8.71 -15.47
CA ARG A 239 8.37 9.46 -14.21
C ARG A 239 7.46 10.66 -14.40
N GLN A 240 7.72 11.45 -15.44
CA GLN A 240 6.93 12.62 -15.78
C GLN A 240 5.49 12.24 -16.10
N GLN A 241 5.27 11.28 -16.99
CA GLN A 241 3.93 10.79 -17.37
C GLN A 241 3.15 10.27 -16.15
N THR A 242 3.82 9.53 -15.26
CA THR A 242 3.22 9.00 -14.05
C THR A 242 2.77 10.12 -13.11
N PHE A 243 3.64 11.08 -12.80
CA PHE A 243 3.30 12.14 -11.87
C PHE A 243 2.31 13.14 -12.43
N GLU A 244 2.34 13.45 -13.72
CA GLU A 244 1.33 14.28 -14.39
C GLU A 244 -0.06 13.61 -14.33
N ALA A 245 -0.13 12.30 -14.57
CA ALA A 245 -1.37 11.54 -14.47
C ALA A 245 -1.91 11.50 -13.03
N MET A 246 -1.03 11.24 -12.06
CA MET A 246 -1.40 11.25 -10.63
C MET A 246 -1.90 12.61 -10.18
N GLU A 247 -1.22 13.71 -10.57
CA GLU A 247 -1.64 15.07 -10.23
C GLU A 247 -3.02 15.38 -10.78
N LYS A 248 -3.24 15.13 -12.08
CA LYS A 248 -4.53 15.34 -12.74
C LYS A 248 -5.65 14.54 -12.07
N PHE A 249 -5.38 13.28 -11.76
CA PHE A 249 -6.33 12.39 -11.11
C PHE A 249 -6.67 12.85 -9.68
N LEU A 250 -5.67 13.15 -8.87
CA LEU A 250 -5.88 13.66 -7.51
C LEU A 250 -6.64 15.00 -7.51
N GLN A 251 -6.29 15.95 -8.39
CA GLN A 251 -7.03 17.22 -8.51
C GLN A 251 -8.50 17.03 -8.90
N SER A 252 -8.81 15.97 -9.65
CA SER A 252 -10.19 15.66 -10.05
C SER A 252 -11.03 15.11 -8.91
N TYR A 253 -10.45 14.31 -8.02
CA TYR A 253 -11.18 13.54 -7.02
C TYR A 253 -10.84 13.90 -5.57
N LEU A 254 -9.73 14.59 -5.32
CA LEU A 254 -9.24 14.94 -3.99
C LEU A 254 -8.96 16.46 -3.93
N LYS A 255 -10.00 17.26 -3.93
CA LYS A 255 -9.87 18.73 -3.87
C LYS A 255 -9.35 19.19 -2.51
N ILE A 256 -8.28 19.98 -2.52
CA ILE A 256 -7.68 20.63 -1.33
C ILE A 256 -8.59 21.78 -0.84
#